data_7588af1177db1c47d86b498212602dbb
#
_entry.id   7588af1177db1c47d86b498212602dbb
#
_cell.length_a   1.000
_cell.length_b   1.000
_cell.length_c   1.000
_cell.angle_alpha   90.00
_cell.angle_beta   90.00
_cell.angle_gamma   90.00
#
_symmetry.space_group_name_H-M   'P 1'
#
loop_
_entity.id
_entity.type
_entity.pdbx_description
1 polymer ?
#
loop_
_entity_poly.entity_id
_entity_poly.type
_entity_poly.pdbx_seq_one_letter_code
_entity_poly.pdbx_strand_id
1 'polypeptide(L)'
;MLKTQTSPSKIVENYIEAINNKDYEKLYDYANYTGDQTFISKKAYTEAVKEKLEGKSTINNFVVGTTTYENGGLTAVVTVNATMRVGTSTTTTTDSSFEIKLTKEKEKAFLFFPKWTMADDELLGMNTTENYNITVPKDTEITYAGVKVTDKYLDKEEKEDYTETYILPQVLTTSTNVEFELPGGLEIEKEITPSSYSKRYSLSITTSDLTDKTKEKLTKEATETMETTMKGIIDNKSFDDIKSVLAEKPDSEYYKDFAEEYADYLKDVQEDSKKLTSFDVESMTVSSIGFTRDYQLSLRVRMSYSWTETDNNGEEEDDRYNYVTFYMIPEEDNYKVVGISSFPATVSYL
;
A
#
# COMPACT_ATOMS: atom_id res chain seq x y z
N MET A 1 -22.79 -28.38 35.56
CA MET A 1 -22.74 -28.01 34.16
C MET A 1 -21.93 -26.75 33.89
N LEU A 2 -22.22 -25.58 34.46
CA LEU A 2 -21.47 -24.32 34.20
C LEU A 2 -19.95 -24.41 34.50
N LYS A 3 -19.51 -25.12 35.56
CA LYS A 3 -18.09 -25.27 35.92
C LYS A 3 -17.28 -26.01 34.86
N THR A 4 -17.92 -26.89 34.09
CA THR A 4 -17.28 -27.67 33.02
C THR A 4 -17.09 -26.81 31.75
N GLN A 5 -17.97 -25.88 31.50
CA GLN A 5 -17.92 -24.99 30.29
C GLN A 5 -16.84 -23.91 30.39
N THR A 6 -16.35 -23.63 31.60
CA THR A 6 -15.31 -22.60 31.87
C THR A 6 -13.97 -23.20 32.27
N SER A 7 -13.82 -24.54 32.17
CA SER A 7 -12.53 -25.16 32.40
C SER A 7 -11.54 -24.94 31.28
N PRO A 8 -10.23 -24.83 31.54
CA PRO A 8 -9.20 -24.70 30.50
C PRO A 8 -9.33 -25.75 29.39
N SER A 9 -9.54 -27.03 29.79
CA SER A 9 -9.70 -28.12 28.82
C SER A 9 -10.87 -27.94 27.89
N LYS A 10 -12.03 -27.45 28.39
CA LYS A 10 -13.21 -27.18 27.51
C LYS A 10 -13.03 -25.99 26.64
N ILE A 11 -12.30 -24.98 27.07
CA ILE A 11 -11.94 -23.82 26.23
C ILE A 11 -11.05 -24.28 25.07
N VAL A 12 -10.03 -25.09 25.33
CA VAL A 12 -9.16 -25.66 24.28
C VAL A 12 -9.96 -26.55 23.34
N GLU A 13 -10.85 -27.40 23.84
CA GLU A 13 -11.73 -28.20 23.00
C GLU A 13 -12.60 -27.34 22.05
N ASN A 14 -13.27 -26.33 22.60
CA ASN A 14 -14.09 -25.41 21.81
C ASN A 14 -13.28 -24.60 20.79
N TYR A 15 -12.03 -24.23 21.13
CA TYR A 15 -11.13 -23.53 20.25
C TYR A 15 -10.73 -24.39 19.03
N ILE A 16 -10.34 -25.66 19.28
CA ILE A 16 -10.00 -26.59 18.19
C ILE A 16 -11.24 -26.91 17.35
N GLU A 17 -12.42 -27.07 17.97
CA GLU A 17 -13.67 -27.22 17.25
C GLU A 17 -13.98 -26.02 16.35
N ALA A 18 -13.72 -24.80 16.81
CA ALA A 18 -13.91 -23.58 16.02
C ALA A 18 -12.97 -23.55 14.80
N ILE A 19 -11.69 -23.94 14.95
CA ILE A 19 -10.78 -24.11 13.82
C ILE A 19 -11.33 -25.10 12.79
N ASN A 20 -11.73 -26.28 13.24
CA ASN A 20 -12.19 -27.36 12.37
C ASN A 20 -13.50 -27.01 11.66
N ASN A 21 -14.38 -26.27 12.33
CA ASN A 21 -15.65 -25.80 11.78
C ASN A 21 -15.52 -24.52 10.95
N LYS A 22 -14.30 -23.95 10.86
CA LYS A 22 -14.03 -22.66 10.20
C LYS A 22 -14.83 -21.49 10.80
N ASP A 23 -15.11 -21.57 12.09
CA ASP A 23 -15.78 -20.51 12.87
C ASP A 23 -14.72 -19.51 13.38
N TYR A 24 -14.11 -18.81 12.42
CA TYR A 24 -12.95 -17.95 12.68
C TYR A 24 -13.30 -16.73 13.54
N GLU A 25 -14.53 -16.23 13.45
CA GLU A 25 -14.98 -15.14 14.32
C GLU A 25 -14.94 -15.51 15.82
N LYS A 26 -15.27 -16.78 16.11
CA LYS A 26 -15.26 -17.28 17.47
C LYS A 26 -13.83 -17.41 18.04
N LEU A 27 -12.84 -17.60 17.17
CA LEU A 27 -11.43 -17.68 17.59
C LEU A 27 -10.95 -16.37 18.20
N TYR A 28 -11.42 -15.23 17.69
CA TYR A 28 -11.10 -13.91 18.27
C TYR A 28 -11.51 -13.79 19.74
N ASP A 29 -12.62 -14.41 20.14
CA ASP A 29 -13.14 -14.35 21.50
C ASP A 29 -12.22 -15.11 22.50
N TYR A 30 -11.33 -15.98 22.01
CA TYR A 30 -10.31 -16.68 22.80
C TYR A 30 -8.95 -15.97 22.80
N ALA A 31 -8.69 -15.10 21.83
CA ALA A 31 -7.46 -14.33 21.77
C ALA A 31 -7.43 -13.27 22.87
N ASN A 32 -6.27 -13.09 23.51
CA ASN A 32 -6.06 -12.11 24.57
C ASN A 32 -5.02 -11.10 24.15
N TYR A 33 -5.44 -10.12 23.37
CA TYR A 33 -4.59 -8.98 23.04
C TYR A 33 -4.71 -7.94 24.17
N THR A 34 -3.56 -7.42 24.62
CA THR A 34 -3.48 -6.35 25.62
C THR A 34 -3.08 -5.05 24.92
N GLY A 35 -3.51 -3.91 25.45
CA GLY A 35 -3.18 -2.60 24.90
C GLY A 35 -4.27 -2.01 24.00
N ASP A 36 -3.90 -1.12 23.10
CA ASP A 36 -4.82 -0.48 22.16
C ASP A 36 -5.07 -1.40 20.94
N GLN A 37 -6.22 -2.02 20.90
CA GLN A 37 -6.63 -3.01 19.90
C GLN A 37 -7.38 -2.39 18.71
N THR A 38 -7.32 -1.09 18.52
CA THR A 38 -8.08 -0.39 17.47
C THR A 38 -7.86 -1.03 16.09
N PHE A 39 -6.62 -1.45 15.78
CA PHE A 39 -6.26 -2.06 14.51
C PHE A 39 -6.23 -3.61 14.53
N ILE A 40 -6.65 -4.22 15.63
CA ILE A 40 -6.84 -5.67 15.79
C ILE A 40 -8.35 -5.94 15.94
N SER A 41 -9.15 -5.47 15.00
CA SER A 41 -10.59 -5.69 15.02
C SER A 41 -10.92 -7.18 14.81
N LYS A 42 -12.10 -7.61 15.30
CA LYS A 42 -12.58 -8.98 15.07
C LYS A 42 -12.59 -9.33 13.57
N LYS A 43 -12.95 -8.37 12.70
CA LYS A 43 -12.92 -8.54 11.24
C LYS A 43 -11.49 -8.77 10.74
N ALA A 44 -10.54 -7.92 11.10
CA ALA A 44 -9.14 -8.03 10.70
C ALA A 44 -8.52 -9.37 11.16
N TYR A 45 -8.78 -9.77 12.40
CA TYR A 45 -8.33 -11.06 12.93
C TYR A 45 -8.95 -12.23 12.14
N THR A 46 -10.25 -12.19 11.89
CA THR A 46 -10.96 -13.25 11.17
C THR A 46 -10.42 -13.44 9.75
N GLU A 47 -10.19 -12.36 9.03
CA GLU A 47 -9.60 -12.38 7.69
C GLU A 47 -8.18 -12.96 7.70
N ALA A 48 -7.33 -12.52 8.63
CA ALA A 48 -5.97 -13.01 8.78
C ALA A 48 -5.92 -14.51 9.16
N VAL A 49 -6.80 -14.98 10.06
CA VAL A 49 -6.91 -16.41 10.39
C VAL A 49 -7.39 -17.22 9.19
N LYS A 50 -8.38 -16.72 8.46
CA LYS A 50 -8.90 -17.38 7.26
C LYS A 50 -7.80 -17.58 6.23
N GLU A 51 -7.06 -16.55 5.89
CA GLU A 51 -5.93 -16.60 4.96
C GLU A 51 -4.86 -17.61 5.44
N LYS A 52 -4.53 -17.55 6.74
CA LYS A 52 -3.51 -18.43 7.33
C LYS A 52 -3.89 -19.91 7.31
N LEU A 53 -5.18 -20.22 7.46
CA LEU A 53 -5.69 -21.59 7.51
C LEU A 53 -6.20 -22.10 6.16
N GLU A 54 -6.44 -21.22 5.20
CA GLU A 54 -6.95 -21.63 3.89
C GLU A 54 -5.92 -22.51 3.17
N GLY A 55 -6.36 -23.71 2.78
CA GLY A 55 -5.48 -24.69 2.12
C GLY A 55 -4.44 -25.37 2.99
N LYS A 56 -4.43 -25.11 4.32
CA LYS A 56 -3.47 -25.71 5.27
C LYS A 56 -4.07 -26.85 6.07
N SER A 57 -3.26 -27.41 6.96
CA SER A 57 -3.56 -28.59 7.79
C SER A 57 -4.84 -28.43 8.61
N THR A 58 -5.63 -29.49 8.68
CA THR A 58 -6.77 -29.60 9.61
C THR A 58 -6.38 -30.49 10.79
N ILE A 59 -6.91 -30.19 11.98
CA ILE A 59 -6.71 -31.00 13.18
C ILE A 59 -7.83 -32.05 13.21
N ASN A 60 -7.49 -33.27 12.83
CA ASN A 60 -8.44 -34.39 12.88
C ASN A 60 -8.26 -35.18 14.18
N ASN A 61 -9.33 -35.75 14.68
CA ASN A 61 -9.31 -36.69 15.83
C ASN A 61 -8.43 -36.19 16.98
N PHE A 62 -8.82 -35.11 17.63
CA PHE A 62 -8.08 -34.60 18.79
C PHE A 62 -8.68 -35.11 20.09
N VAL A 63 -7.80 -35.24 21.06
CA VAL A 63 -8.14 -35.57 22.46
C VAL A 63 -7.46 -34.56 23.38
N VAL A 64 -8.26 -33.82 24.13
CA VAL A 64 -7.76 -32.93 25.18
C VAL A 64 -7.33 -33.77 26.38
N GLY A 65 -6.05 -33.71 26.70
CA GLY A 65 -5.42 -34.50 27.76
C GLY A 65 -5.42 -33.82 29.13
N THR A 66 -4.28 -33.87 29.80
CA THR A 66 -4.12 -33.29 31.12
C THR A 66 -4.03 -31.78 31.12
N THR A 67 -4.49 -31.17 32.22
CA THR A 67 -4.32 -29.76 32.50
C THR A 67 -3.39 -29.60 33.71
N THR A 68 -2.30 -28.90 33.54
CA THR A 68 -1.41 -28.48 34.61
C THR A 68 -1.55 -26.99 34.90
N TYR A 69 -1.28 -26.57 36.11
CA TYR A 69 -1.40 -25.16 36.49
C TYR A 69 -0.04 -24.63 36.96
N GLU A 70 0.32 -23.50 36.45
CA GLU A 70 1.56 -22.77 36.72
C GLU A 70 1.26 -21.40 37.36
N ASN A 71 2.30 -20.72 37.82
CA ASN A 71 2.23 -19.35 38.36
C ASN A 71 1.14 -19.17 39.44
N GLY A 72 1.03 -20.10 40.36
CA GLY A 72 0.00 -20.04 41.41
C GLY A 72 -1.43 -20.19 40.88
N GLY A 73 -1.64 -20.85 39.75
CA GLY A 73 -2.95 -21.07 39.14
C GLY A 73 -3.41 -19.92 38.23
N LEU A 74 -2.49 -19.04 37.82
CA LEU A 74 -2.77 -17.97 36.87
C LEU A 74 -2.58 -18.42 35.42
N THR A 75 -1.83 -19.47 35.17
CA THR A 75 -1.62 -20.08 33.86
C THR A 75 -2.09 -21.53 33.91
N ALA A 76 -2.79 -21.95 32.86
CA ALA A 76 -3.15 -23.36 32.67
C ALA A 76 -2.48 -23.86 31.39
N VAL A 77 -1.81 -24.97 31.44
CA VAL A 77 -1.20 -25.68 30.31
C VAL A 77 -2.02 -26.91 30.01
N VAL A 78 -2.60 -26.99 28.84
CA VAL A 78 -3.47 -28.08 28.40
C VAL A 78 -2.79 -28.87 27.30
N THR A 79 -2.52 -30.14 27.53
CA THR A 79 -1.96 -31.05 26.53
C THR A 79 -3.04 -31.49 25.55
N VAL A 80 -2.75 -31.45 24.27
CA VAL A 80 -3.64 -31.93 23.20
C VAL A 80 -2.88 -32.97 22.38
N ASN A 81 -3.50 -34.13 22.21
CA ASN A 81 -3.03 -35.15 21.29
C ASN A 81 -3.96 -35.14 20.06
N ALA A 82 -3.40 -34.95 18.88
CA ALA A 82 -4.19 -34.81 17.65
C ALA A 82 -3.52 -35.52 16.50
N THR A 83 -4.35 -35.96 15.56
CA THR A 83 -3.90 -36.40 14.23
C THR A 83 -4.07 -35.22 13.28
N MET A 84 -2.97 -34.69 12.78
CA MET A 84 -2.94 -33.57 11.84
C MET A 84 -2.86 -34.09 10.41
N ARG A 85 -3.68 -33.53 9.53
CA ARG A 85 -3.58 -33.74 8.09
C ARG A 85 -2.74 -32.64 7.48
N VAL A 86 -1.66 -33.01 6.81
CA VAL A 86 -0.73 -32.08 6.18
C VAL A 86 -0.99 -32.03 4.67
N GLY A 87 -1.35 -30.85 4.17
CA GLY A 87 -1.53 -30.55 2.73
C GLY A 87 -2.88 -30.93 2.15
N THR A 88 -3.15 -30.45 0.95
CA THR A 88 -4.45 -30.59 0.24
C THR A 88 -4.57 -31.88 -0.60
N SER A 89 -3.48 -32.52 -0.95
CA SER A 89 -3.47 -33.63 -1.93
C SER A 89 -2.98 -34.98 -1.43
N THR A 90 -2.54 -35.10 -0.18
CA THR A 90 -2.03 -36.38 0.35
C THR A 90 -2.76 -36.79 1.64
N THR A 91 -3.00 -38.09 1.76
CA THR A 91 -3.56 -38.73 2.94
C THR A 91 -2.55 -38.90 4.07
N THR A 92 -1.50 -38.09 4.12
CA THR A 92 -0.50 -38.18 5.16
C THR A 92 -1.06 -37.56 6.43
N THR A 93 -1.26 -38.39 7.43
CA THR A 93 -1.62 -37.98 8.79
C THR A 93 -0.41 -38.16 9.69
N THR A 94 -0.19 -37.18 10.56
CA THR A 94 0.89 -37.24 11.57
C THR A 94 0.27 -37.08 12.95
N ASP A 95 0.57 -38.00 13.84
CA ASP A 95 0.20 -37.83 15.23
C ASP A 95 1.13 -36.83 15.91
N SER A 96 0.51 -35.84 16.53
CA SER A 96 1.21 -34.76 17.23
C SER A 96 0.68 -34.59 18.64
N SER A 97 1.57 -34.28 19.56
CA SER A 97 1.21 -33.81 20.89
C SER A 97 1.74 -32.40 21.07
N PHE A 98 0.88 -31.47 21.45
CA PHE A 98 1.22 -30.07 21.68
C PHE A 98 0.51 -29.53 22.93
N GLU A 99 1.00 -28.42 23.43
CA GLU A 99 0.47 -27.78 24.62
C GLU A 99 -0.15 -26.43 24.24
N ILE A 100 -1.30 -26.12 24.84
CA ILE A 100 -1.96 -24.83 24.71
C ILE A 100 -1.96 -24.15 26.07
N LYS A 101 -1.38 -22.96 26.16
CA LYS A 101 -1.33 -22.15 27.36
C LYS A 101 -2.49 -21.17 27.41
N LEU A 102 -3.14 -21.13 28.57
CA LEU A 102 -4.20 -20.18 28.85
C LEU A 102 -3.82 -19.32 30.05
N THR A 103 -4.14 -18.05 29.98
CA THR A 103 -4.00 -17.09 31.05
C THR A 103 -5.34 -16.87 31.73
N LYS A 104 -5.36 -16.81 33.03
CA LYS A 104 -6.51 -16.49 33.83
C LYS A 104 -6.68 -14.99 33.92
N GLU A 105 -7.79 -14.47 33.41
CA GLU A 105 -8.09 -13.05 33.49
C GLU A 105 -8.52 -12.62 34.89
N LYS A 106 -8.35 -11.33 35.19
CA LYS A 106 -8.87 -10.70 36.40
C LYS A 106 -10.39 -10.70 36.42
N GLU A 107 -11.02 -10.57 35.23
CA GLU A 107 -12.45 -10.65 35.05
C GLU A 107 -12.94 -12.09 35.19
N LYS A 108 -14.20 -12.25 35.58
CA LYS A 108 -14.85 -13.54 35.71
C LYS A 108 -15.79 -13.80 34.53
N ALA A 109 -15.75 -14.99 33.98
CA ALA A 109 -16.64 -15.40 32.90
C ALA A 109 -18.13 -15.43 33.30
N PHE A 110 -18.37 -15.70 34.57
CA PHE A 110 -19.68 -15.65 35.22
C PHE A 110 -19.45 -15.45 36.70
N LEU A 111 -20.35 -14.87 37.44
CA LEU A 111 -20.26 -14.39 38.85
C LEU A 111 -19.13 -14.98 39.74
N PHE A 112 -18.73 -16.23 39.53
CA PHE A 112 -17.76 -16.95 40.35
C PHE A 112 -16.70 -17.76 39.59
N PHE A 113 -16.81 -17.89 38.25
CA PHE A 113 -15.90 -18.72 37.45
C PHE A 113 -14.80 -17.87 36.80
N PRO A 114 -13.56 -18.38 36.77
CA PRO A 114 -12.49 -17.68 36.07
C PRO A 114 -12.76 -17.64 34.57
N LYS A 115 -12.42 -16.52 33.95
CA LYS A 115 -12.29 -16.42 32.50
C LYS A 115 -10.86 -16.81 32.15
N TRP A 116 -10.72 -17.66 31.13
CA TRP A 116 -9.46 -18.10 30.61
C TRP A 116 -9.38 -17.70 29.13
N THR A 117 -8.23 -17.19 28.72
CA THR A 117 -7.94 -16.78 27.32
C THR A 117 -6.63 -17.42 26.90
N MET A 118 -6.36 -17.48 25.61
CA MET A 118 -5.07 -17.96 25.11
C MET A 118 -3.99 -17.03 25.59
N ALA A 119 -2.94 -17.58 26.20
CA ALA A 119 -1.80 -16.79 26.69
C ALA A 119 -1.03 -16.18 25.52
N ASP A 120 -0.81 -17.00 24.49
CA ASP A 120 -0.24 -16.64 23.20
C ASP A 120 -0.99 -17.46 22.17
N ASP A 121 -1.31 -16.87 21.01
CA ASP A 121 -1.94 -17.63 19.93
C ASP A 121 -0.89 -18.45 19.15
N GLU A 122 -0.11 -19.25 19.91
CA GLU A 122 0.98 -20.06 19.36
C GLU A 122 0.48 -21.05 18.30
N LEU A 123 -0.74 -21.59 18.47
CA LEU A 123 -1.29 -22.58 17.55
C LEU A 123 -1.59 -21.96 16.18
N LEU A 124 -2.12 -20.75 16.15
CA LEU A 124 -2.37 -20.00 14.92
C LEU A 124 -1.24 -19.06 14.59
N GLY A 125 -0.33 -18.74 15.52
CA GLY A 125 0.77 -17.79 15.35
C GLY A 125 0.28 -16.40 14.95
N MET A 126 -0.81 -15.94 15.56
CA MET A 126 -1.40 -14.62 15.35
C MET A 126 -0.72 -13.61 16.29
N ASN A 127 0.55 -13.36 15.99
CA ASN A 127 1.37 -12.44 16.78
C ASN A 127 1.04 -10.99 16.45
N THR A 128 1.45 -10.10 17.37
CA THR A 128 1.31 -8.65 17.19
C THR A 128 2.66 -7.95 17.22
N THR A 129 2.72 -6.75 16.66
CA THR A 129 3.81 -5.81 16.87
C THR A 129 3.26 -4.48 17.36
N GLU A 130 4.02 -3.80 18.21
CA GLU A 130 3.65 -2.51 18.77
C GLU A 130 4.42 -1.37 18.12
N ASN A 131 3.81 -0.18 18.12
CA ASN A 131 4.39 1.04 17.56
C ASN A 131 4.82 0.86 16.09
N TYR A 132 3.88 0.41 15.27
CA TYR A 132 4.11 0.21 13.85
C TYR A 132 3.95 1.54 13.10
N ASN A 133 5.01 1.98 12.43
CA ASN A 133 5.08 3.28 11.77
C ASN A 133 4.69 3.15 10.29
N ILE A 134 3.80 4.02 9.84
CA ILE A 134 3.44 4.16 8.42
C ILE A 134 3.75 5.59 7.99
N THR A 135 4.70 5.74 7.06
CA THR A 135 5.10 7.03 6.49
C THR A 135 4.49 7.19 5.10
N VAL A 136 3.80 8.29 4.88
CA VAL A 136 3.07 8.62 3.64
C VAL A 136 3.32 10.07 3.23
N PRO A 137 3.04 10.45 1.97
CA PRO A 137 2.94 11.87 1.60
C PRO A 137 1.94 12.61 2.50
N LYS A 138 2.17 13.89 2.77
CA LYS A 138 1.22 14.71 3.56
C LYS A 138 -0.19 14.66 2.98
N ASP A 139 -1.16 14.81 3.88
CA ASP A 139 -2.58 14.82 3.55
C ASP A 139 -3.09 13.50 2.92
N THR A 140 -2.36 12.38 3.10
CA THR A 140 -2.81 11.06 2.68
C THR A 140 -3.75 10.46 3.73
N GLU A 141 -4.96 10.09 3.34
CA GLU A 141 -5.85 9.31 4.19
C GLU A 141 -5.46 7.84 4.18
N ILE A 142 -5.47 7.19 5.35
CA ILE A 142 -5.07 5.80 5.52
C ILE A 142 -6.22 5.01 6.13
N THR A 143 -6.57 3.87 5.53
CA THR A 143 -7.46 2.88 6.12
C THR A 143 -6.69 1.57 6.32
N TYR A 144 -6.38 1.24 7.57
CA TYR A 144 -5.64 0.04 7.95
C TYR A 144 -6.62 -1.05 8.42
N ALA A 145 -6.63 -2.21 7.78
CA ALA A 145 -7.52 -3.32 8.11
C ALA A 145 -9.01 -2.90 8.22
N GLY A 146 -9.46 -1.99 7.36
CA GLY A 146 -10.80 -1.42 7.35
C GLY A 146 -11.08 -0.39 8.46
N VAL A 147 -10.05 0.08 9.17
CA VAL A 147 -10.15 1.10 10.22
C VAL A 147 -9.43 2.37 9.77
N LYS A 148 -10.14 3.51 9.73
CA LYS A 148 -9.54 4.80 9.36
C LYS A 148 -8.51 5.21 10.42
N VAL A 149 -7.28 5.47 9.97
CA VAL A 149 -6.20 6.04 10.79
C VAL A 149 -6.45 7.54 10.91
N THR A 150 -6.49 8.05 12.14
CA THR A 150 -6.79 9.46 12.42
C THR A 150 -5.55 10.17 12.97
N ASP A 151 -5.59 11.50 13.02
CA ASP A 151 -4.53 12.36 13.59
C ASP A 151 -4.17 12.05 15.05
N LYS A 152 -4.98 11.24 15.74
CA LYS A 152 -4.64 10.69 17.06
C LYS A 152 -3.33 9.91 17.03
N TYR A 153 -3.04 9.28 15.90
CA TYR A 153 -1.87 8.42 15.69
C TYR A 153 -0.73 9.12 14.95
N LEU A 154 -0.91 10.38 14.55
CA LEU A 154 0.13 11.17 13.90
C LEU A 154 1.31 11.39 14.85
N ASP A 155 2.52 11.08 14.38
CA ASP A 155 3.77 11.43 15.07
C ASP A 155 4.01 12.94 14.98
N LYS A 156 3.82 13.64 16.09
CA LYS A 156 3.99 15.09 16.18
C LYS A 156 5.44 15.53 16.44
N GLU A 157 6.31 14.58 16.72
CA GLU A 157 7.73 14.83 16.98
C GLU A 157 8.53 14.77 15.68
N GLU A 158 8.15 13.91 14.75
CA GLU A 158 8.75 13.81 13.41
C GLU A 158 8.11 14.86 12.49
N LYS A 159 8.85 15.93 12.21
CA LYS A 159 8.41 17.00 11.31
C LYS A 159 9.21 16.94 10.03
N GLU A 160 8.65 16.28 9.04
CA GLU A 160 9.18 16.29 7.69
C GLU A 160 8.38 17.27 6.81
N ASP A 161 9.02 17.88 5.81
CA ASP A 161 8.36 18.89 4.99
C ASP A 161 7.29 18.30 4.06
N TYR A 162 7.46 17.05 3.64
CA TYR A 162 6.64 16.42 2.59
C TYR A 162 5.93 15.14 3.01
N THR A 163 6.21 14.62 4.21
CA THR A 163 5.63 13.38 4.71
C THR A 163 5.00 13.52 6.08
N GLU A 164 4.16 12.57 6.39
CA GLU A 164 3.58 12.34 7.71
C GLU A 164 3.81 10.89 8.11
N THR A 165 4.12 10.68 9.39
CA THR A 165 4.29 9.35 9.97
C THR A 165 3.21 9.10 11.00
N TYR A 166 2.50 7.98 10.86
CA TYR A 166 1.49 7.52 11.80
C TYR A 166 2.01 6.34 12.60
N ILE A 167 1.86 6.37 13.94
CA ILE A 167 2.28 5.31 14.86
C ILE A 167 1.06 4.52 15.29
N LEU A 168 0.87 3.35 14.70
CA LEU A 168 -0.19 2.43 15.09
C LEU A 168 0.21 1.68 16.37
N PRO A 169 -0.60 1.74 17.45
CA PRO A 169 -0.19 1.25 18.76
C PRO A 169 0.07 -0.25 18.77
N GLN A 170 -0.78 -1.03 18.10
CA GLN A 170 -0.63 -2.47 17.97
C GLN A 170 -1.31 -2.98 16.70
N VAL A 171 -0.62 -3.85 15.95
CA VAL A 171 -1.12 -4.47 14.71
C VAL A 171 -0.74 -5.95 14.66
N LEU A 172 -1.50 -6.76 13.90
CA LEU A 172 -1.14 -8.15 13.63
C LEU A 172 0.10 -8.23 12.74
N THR A 173 0.93 -9.27 12.94
CA THR A 173 2.10 -9.57 12.10
C THR A 173 1.74 -10.45 10.89
N THR A 174 0.49 -10.40 10.47
CA THR A 174 -0.04 -11.08 9.28
C THR A 174 -0.21 -10.09 8.14
N SER A 175 -0.32 -10.59 6.93
CA SER A 175 -0.64 -9.78 5.77
C SER A 175 -1.96 -9.04 5.98
N THR A 176 -2.00 -7.77 5.65
CA THR A 176 -3.14 -6.89 5.91
C THR A 176 -3.28 -5.90 4.76
N ASN A 177 -4.48 -5.76 4.24
CA ASN A 177 -4.79 -4.74 3.25
C ASN A 177 -4.85 -3.37 3.89
N VAL A 178 -4.14 -2.42 3.28
CA VAL A 178 -4.11 -1.01 3.66
C VAL A 178 -4.45 -0.17 2.44
N GLU A 179 -5.45 0.65 2.58
CA GLU A 179 -5.90 1.59 1.56
C GLU A 179 -5.31 2.95 1.85
N PHE A 180 -4.81 3.61 0.81
CA PHE A 180 -4.26 4.96 0.85
C PHE A 180 -5.00 5.81 -0.17
N GLU A 181 -5.56 6.92 0.28
CA GLU A 181 -6.12 7.96 -0.59
C GLU A 181 -5.19 9.17 -0.52
N LEU A 182 -4.42 9.36 -1.59
CA LEU A 182 -3.47 10.47 -1.70
C LEU A 182 -4.20 11.76 -2.14
N PRO A 183 -3.64 12.93 -1.82
CA PRO A 183 -4.10 14.18 -2.41
C PRO A 183 -4.20 14.07 -3.94
N GLY A 184 -5.21 14.69 -4.53
CA GLY A 184 -5.50 14.54 -5.97
C GLY A 184 -6.33 13.31 -6.33
N GLY A 185 -6.87 12.59 -5.31
CA GLY A 185 -7.79 11.46 -5.49
C GLY A 185 -7.14 10.21 -6.08
N LEU A 186 -5.85 9.99 -5.79
CA LEU A 186 -5.15 8.76 -6.16
C LEU A 186 -5.34 7.71 -5.07
N GLU A 187 -6.16 6.70 -5.36
CA GLU A 187 -6.43 5.57 -4.48
C GLU A 187 -5.43 4.43 -4.76
N ILE A 188 -4.84 3.89 -3.69
CA ILE A 188 -3.86 2.81 -3.75
C ILE A 188 -4.18 1.79 -2.66
N GLU A 189 -4.20 0.53 -3.01
CA GLU A 189 -4.30 -0.58 -2.07
C GLU A 189 -2.97 -1.32 -2.01
N LYS A 190 -2.51 -1.59 -0.79
CA LYS A 190 -1.28 -2.35 -0.52
C LYS A 190 -1.55 -3.47 0.47
N GLU A 191 -0.98 -4.59 0.17
CA GLU A 191 -0.85 -5.69 1.11
C GLU A 191 0.44 -5.51 1.91
N ILE A 192 0.32 -5.29 3.22
CA ILE A 192 1.45 -5.02 4.12
C ILE A 192 1.53 -6.15 5.15
N THR A 193 2.74 -6.68 5.36
CA THR A 193 3.01 -7.66 6.41
C THR A 193 3.90 -7.04 7.48
N PRO A 194 3.33 -6.53 8.58
CA PRO A 194 4.11 -6.02 9.71
C PRO A 194 4.98 -7.12 10.32
N SER A 195 6.13 -6.76 10.84
CA SER A 195 6.99 -7.70 11.56
C SER A 195 7.54 -7.09 12.84
N SER A 196 7.91 -7.95 13.81
CA SER A 196 8.56 -7.50 15.03
C SER A 196 9.97 -6.92 14.80
N TYR A 197 10.58 -7.23 13.65
CA TYR A 197 11.92 -6.75 13.28
C TYR A 197 11.86 -5.46 12.46
N SER A 198 10.89 -5.31 11.58
CA SER A 198 10.68 -4.11 10.78
C SER A 198 9.35 -3.47 11.17
N LYS A 199 9.44 -2.46 12.02
CA LYS A 199 8.29 -1.71 12.53
C LYS A 199 7.97 -0.48 11.70
N ARG A 200 8.40 -0.44 10.43
CA ARG A 200 8.23 0.72 9.55
C ARG A 200 7.80 0.28 8.16
N TYR A 201 6.89 1.03 7.61
CA TYR A 201 6.48 0.99 6.22
C TYR A 201 6.49 2.39 5.65
N SER A 202 7.09 2.59 4.49
CA SER A 202 6.99 3.84 3.73
C SER A 202 6.25 3.57 2.44
N LEU A 203 5.24 4.37 2.14
CA LEU A 203 4.45 4.20 0.94
C LEU A 203 5.32 4.42 -0.30
N SER A 204 5.32 3.45 -1.17
CA SER A 204 5.87 3.53 -2.51
C SER A 204 4.80 3.07 -3.50
N ILE A 205 4.83 3.62 -4.71
CA ILE A 205 3.86 3.29 -5.75
C ILE A 205 4.57 2.74 -6.98
N THR A 206 3.86 1.85 -7.67
CA THR A 206 4.29 1.24 -8.93
C THR A 206 3.14 1.23 -9.92
N THR A 207 3.40 0.90 -11.17
CA THR A 207 2.36 0.83 -12.21
C THR A 207 1.28 -0.21 -11.94
N SER A 208 1.58 -1.25 -11.18
CA SER A 208 0.60 -2.28 -10.79
C SER A 208 -0.40 -1.81 -9.74
N ASP A 209 -0.07 -0.75 -9.01
CA ASP A 209 -0.96 -0.18 -7.99
C ASP A 209 -2.03 0.74 -8.61
N LEU A 210 -1.86 1.12 -9.88
CA LEU A 210 -2.77 2.02 -10.57
C LEU A 210 -3.85 1.25 -11.32
N THR A 211 -5.09 1.70 -11.18
CA THR A 211 -6.20 1.27 -12.05
C THR A 211 -6.00 1.78 -13.47
N ASP A 212 -6.61 1.14 -14.46
CA ASP A 212 -6.55 1.61 -15.85
C ASP A 212 -7.14 3.02 -15.99
N LYS A 213 -8.23 3.31 -15.27
CA LYS A 213 -8.84 4.64 -15.21
C LYS A 213 -7.86 5.70 -14.69
N THR A 214 -7.08 5.37 -13.67
CA THR A 214 -6.07 6.29 -13.12
C THR A 214 -4.94 6.51 -14.13
N LYS A 215 -4.48 5.45 -14.79
CA LYS A 215 -3.45 5.56 -15.85
C LYS A 215 -3.94 6.46 -16.99
N GLU A 216 -5.18 6.27 -17.46
CA GLU A 216 -5.80 7.12 -18.48
C GLU A 216 -5.87 8.59 -18.06
N LYS A 217 -6.27 8.86 -16.81
CA LYS A 217 -6.36 10.23 -16.26
C LYS A 217 -4.99 10.91 -16.24
N LEU A 218 -3.96 10.22 -15.76
CA LEU A 218 -2.59 10.74 -15.67
C LEU A 218 -1.96 10.93 -17.07
N THR A 219 -2.14 9.97 -17.98
CA THR A 219 -1.61 10.08 -19.34
C THR A 219 -2.32 11.14 -20.16
N LYS A 220 -3.62 11.34 -19.95
CA LYS A 220 -4.36 12.44 -20.60
C LYS A 220 -3.79 13.80 -20.21
N GLU A 221 -3.58 14.05 -18.93
CA GLU A 221 -2.97 15.30 -18.44
C GLU A 221 -1.56 15.50 -19.03
N ALA A 222 -0.74 14.44 -19.06
CA ALA A 222 0.58 14.45 -19.64
C ALA A 222 0.54 14.75 -21.15
N THR A 223 -0.42 14.16 -21.89
CA THR A 223 -0.61 14.39 -23.33
C THR A 223 -0.99 15.84 -23.60
N GLU A 224 -2.03 16.34 -22.93
CA GLU A 224 -2.51 17.71 -23.10
C GLU A 224 -1.41 18.75 -22.79
N THR A 225 -0.60 18.49 -21.77
CA THR A 225 0.54 19.34 -21.42
C THR A 225 1.62 19.28 -22.48
N MET A 226 2.00 18.12 -22.99
CA MET A 226 3.02 17.98 -24.02
C MET A 226 2.59 18.63 -25.33
N GLU A 227 1.38 18.36 -25.81
CA GLU A 227 0.85 18.95 -27.05
C GLU A 227 0.79 20.48 -26.98
N THR A 228 0.33 21.02 -25.85
CA THR A 228 0.28 22.47 -25.65
C THR A 228 1.68 23.09 -25.60
N THR A 229 2.61 22.41 -24.94
CA THR A 229 4.02 22.82 -24.84
C THR A 229 4.65 22.85 -26.25
N MET A 230 4.52 21.78 -27.01
CA MET A 230 5.08 21.69 -28.36
C MET A 230 4.43 22.68 -29.33
N LYS A 231 3.12 22.90 -29.20
CA LYS A 231 2.42 23.96 -29.95
C LYS A 231 2.96 25.34 -29.59
N GLY A 232 3.27 25.59 -28.34
CA GLY A 232 3.95 26.82 -27.90
C GLY A 232 5.28 27.02 -28.59
N ILE A 233 6.10 25.98 -28.71
CA ILE A 233 7.37 25.99 -29.47
C ILE A 233 7.16 26.30 -30.91
N ILE A 234 6.23 25.62 -31.60
CA ILE A 234 5.89 25.84 -33.03
C ILE A 234 5.43 27.25 -33.25
N ASP A 235 4.56 27.77 -32.40
CA ASP A 235 4.01 29.12 -32.48
C ASP A 235 5.01 30.21 -31.99
N ASN A 236 6.23 29.86 -31.62
CA ASN A 236 7.26 30.74 -31.06
C ASN A 236 6.78 31.56 -29.85
N LYS A 237 6.06 30.90 -28.94
CA LYS A 237 5.55 31.49 -27.69
C LYS A 237 6.59 31.40 -26.58
N SER A 238 6.58 32.40 -25.70
CA SER A 238 7.38 32.34 -24.46
C SER A 238 6.82 31.33 -23.50
N PHE A 239 7.63 30.92 -22.50
CA PHE A 239 7.16 30.06 -21.42
C PHE A 239 5.97 30.69 -20.67
N ASP A 240 5.96 32.00 -20.48
CA ASP A 240 4.86 32.71 -19.85
C ASP A 240 3.52 32.58 -20.59
N ASP A 241 3.55 32.35 -21.88
CA ASP A 241 2.35 32.19 -22.70
C ASP A 241 1.75 30.77 -22.59
N ILE A 242 2.56 29.77 -22.18
CA ILE A 242 2.12 28.39 -22.07
C ILE A 242 1.93 27.92 -20.63
N LYS A 243 2.43 28.64 -19.64
CA LYS A 243 2.42 28.22 -18.23
C LYS A 243 1.04 27.89 -17.66
N SER A 244 -0.05 28.34 -18.32
CA SER A 244 -1.43 28.04 -17.88
C SER A 244 -1.81 26.57 -17.93
N VAL A 245 -1.05 25.73 -18.67
CA VAL A 245 -1.27 24.26 -18.68
C VAL A 245 -0.54 23.55 -17.57
N LEU A 246 0.32 24.27 -16.85
CA LEU A 246 1.09 23.72 -15.73
C LEU A 246 0.42 24.06 -14.40
N ALA A 247 0.74 23.25 -13.38
CA ALA A 247 0.43 23.62 -12.00
C ALA A 247 1.19 24.88 -11.59
N GLU A 248 0.51 25.81 -10.93
CA GLU A 248 1.09 27.10 -10.53
C GLU A 248 1.97 26.93 -9.28
N LYS A 249 3.20 26.43 -9.46
CA LYS A 249 4.18 26.20 -8.39
C LYS A 249 5.59 26.71 -8.76
N PRO A 250 5.76 28.04 -8.92
CA PRO A 250 7.01 28.64 -9.43
C PRO A 250 8.23 28.40 -8.51
N ASP A 251 8.01 28.01 -7.25
CA ASP A 251 9.09 27.67 -6.29
C ASP A 251 9.61 26.24 -6.45
N SER A 252 8.89 25.36 -7.15
CA SER A 252 9.34 24.00 -7.45
C SER A 252 10.60 24.01 -8.31
N GLU A 253 11.58 23.16 -7.98
CA GLU A 253 12.77 22.92 -8.78
C GLU A 253 12.37 22.43 -10.18
N TYR A 254 11.43 21.48 -10.27
CA TYR A 254 10.94 20.94 -11.56
C TYR A 254 10.25 21.97 -12.45
N TYR A 255 9.57 22.95 -11.85
CA TYR A 255 8.99 24.05 -12.62
C TYR A 255 10.06 24.97 -13.20
N LYS A 256 11.10 25.29 -12.44
CA LYS A 256 12.21 26.14 -12.86
C LYS A 256 13.05 25.46 -13.94
N ASP A 257 13.40 24.21 -13.71
CA ASP A 257 14.17 23.41 -14.67
C ASP A 257 13.41 23.30 -16.00
N PHE A 258 12.11 23.06 -15.94
CA PHE A 258 11.28 23.00 -17.15
C PHE A 258 11.17 24.33 -17.88
N ALA A 259 11.10 25.45 -17.15
CA ALA A 259 11.07 26.78 -17.77
C ALA A 259 12.40 27.09 -18.48
N GLU A 260 13.53 26.69 -17.89
CA GLU A 260 14.86 26.84 -18.50
C GLU A 260 15.01 25.93 -19.74
N GLU A 261 14.67 24.64 -19.62
CA GLU A 261 14.70 23.70 -20.74
C GLU A 261 13.78 24.13 -21.90
N TYR A 262 12.59 24.67 -21.59
CA TYR A 262 11.69 25.20 -22.61
C TYR A 262 12.31 26.36 -23.39
N ALA A 263 12.95 27.29 -22.70
CA ALA A 263 13.57 28.45 -23.34
C ALA A 263 14.76 28.02 -24.22
N ASP A 264 15.57 27.08 -23.78
CA ASP A 264 16.69 26.54 -24.53
C ASP A 264 16.21 25.78 -25.77
N TYR A 265 15.22 24.89 -25.60
CA TYR A 265 14.65 24.13 -26.70
C TYR A 265 13.96 25.04 -27.74
N LEU A 266 13.24 26.06 -27.29
CA LEU A 266 12.62 27.07 -28.21
C LEU A 266 13.69 27.77 -29.03
N LYS A 267 14.82 28.14 -28.42
CA LYS A 267 15.95 28.78 -29.11
C LYS A 267 16.56 27.81 -30.14
N ASP A 268 16.80 26.57 -29.78
CA ASP A 268 17.39 25.58 -30.67
C ASP A 268 16.51 25.36 -31.92
N VAL A 269 15.19 25.21 -31.71
CA VAL A 269 14.23 25.07 -32.83
C VAL A 269 14.19 26.32 -33.73
N GLN A 270 14.41 27.51 -33.17
CA GLN A 270 14.46 28.74 -33.94
C GLN A 270 15.73 28.91 -34.76
N GLU A 271 16.87 28.45 -34.21
CA GLU A 271 18.17 28.53 -34.86
C GLU A 271 18.38 27.43 -35.91
N ASP A 272 17.56 26.36 -35.88
CA ASP A 272 17.64 25.27 -36.85
C ASP A 272 17.25 25.75 -38.28
N SER A 273 17.93 25.18 -39.27
CA SER A 273 17.62 25.35 -40.66
C SER A 273 16.28 24.74 -41.10
N LYS A 274 15.83 23.71 -40.39
CA LYS A 274 14.54 23.07 -40.51
C LYS A 274 13.55 23.71 -39.54
N LYS A 275 12.35 23.97 -40.00
CA LYS A 275 11.28 24.54 -39.18
C LYS A 275 10.33 23.44 -38.74
N LEU A 276 10.17 23.22 -37.45
CA LEU A 276 9.13 22.38 -36.89
C LEU A 276 7.75 23.02 -37.16
N THR A 277 6.86 22.31 -37.84
CA THR A 277 5.55 22.84 -38.29
C THR A 277 4.37 22.09 -37.68
N SER A 278 4.54 20.82 -37.30
CA SER A 278 3.54 20.07 -36.54
C SER A 278 4.19 19.14 -35.54
N PHE A 279 3.45 18.78 -34.51
CA PHE A 279 3.79 17.76 -33.51
C PHE A 279 2.49 17.16 -32.99
N ASP A 280 2.36 15.83 -33.07
CA ASP A 280 1.18 15.10 -32.67
C ASP A 280 1.57 13.91 -31.79
N VAL A 281 0.94 13.79 -30.61
CA VAL A 281 1.14 12.64 -29.72
C VAL A 281 0.19 11.52 -30.14
N GLU A 282 0.73 10.42 -30.62
CA GLU A 282 -0.05 9.27 -31.06
C GLU A 282 -0.49 8.39 -29.89
N SER A 283 0.40 8.18 -28.94
CA SER A 283 0.10 7.41 -27.74
C SER A 283 1.06 7.70 -26.58
N MET A 284 0.54 7.58 -25.34
CA MET A 284 1.32 7.55 -24.13
C MET A 284 1.01 6.29 -23.33
N THR A 285 2.04 5.56 -22.91
CA THR A 285 1.92 4.39 -22.06
C THR A 285 2.76 4.55 -20.82
N VAL A 286 2.16 4.39 -19.64
CA VAL A 286 2.88 4.48 -18.36
C VAL A 286 3.94 3.38 -18.28
N SER A 287 5.20 3.78 -18.16
CA SER A 287 6.35 2.89 -18.02
C SER A 287 6.72 2.66 -16.57
N SER A 288 6.76 3.74 -15.78
CA SER A 288 6.93 3.67 -14.33
C SER A 288 6.28 4.86 -13.65
N ILE A 289 5.97 4.70 -12.37
CA ILE A 289 5.46 5.76 -11.51
C ILE A 289 6.14 5.64 -10.14
N GLY A 290 6.32 6.76 -9.47
CA GLY A 290 6.94 6.82 -8.15
C GLY A 290 6.80 8.21 -7.53
N PHE A 291 7.44 8.40 -6.37
CA PHE A 291 7.57 9.71 -5.76
C PHE A 291 8.98 10.25 -5.96
N THR A 292 9.09 11.55 -6.14
CA THR A 292 10.35 12.29 -6.09
C THR A 292 10.82 12.43 -4.63
N ARG A 293 11.96 13.06 -4.41
CA ARG A 293 12.50 13.29 -3.08
C ARG A 293 11.61 14.21 -2.22
N ASP A 294 10.92 15.14 -2.86
CA ASP A 294 9.93 16.05 -2.24
C ASP A 294 8.49 15.55 -2.39
N TYR A 295 8.34 14.25 -2.61
CA TYR A 295 7.08 13.51 -2.70
C TYR A 295 6.09 14.02 -3.76
N GLN A 296 6.57 14.67 -4.82
CA GLN A 296 5.79 14.89 -6.01
C GLN A 296 5.67 13.58 -6.81
N LEU A 297 4.60 13.43 -7.56
CA LEU A 297 4.40 12.26 -8.41
C LEU A 297 5.34 12.33 -9.63
N SER A 298 6.14 11.30 -9.85
CA SER A 298 6.99 11.13 -11.02
C SER A 298 6.37 10.08 -11.93
N LEU A 299 5.79 10.51 -13.06
CA LEU A 299 5.16 9.67 -14.07
C LEU A 299 6.07 9.55 -15.28
N ARG A 300 6.72 8.40 -15.47
CA ARG A 300 7.48 8.13 -16.68
C ARG A 300 6.62 7.40 -17.69
N VAL A 301 6.53 7.96 -18.87
CA VAL A 301 5.77 7.39 -20.00
C VAL A 301 6.68 7.03 -21.16
N ARG A 302 6.28 6.03 -21.92
CA ARG A 302 6.72 5.86 -23.31
C ARG A 302 5.72 6.58 -24.18
N MET A 303 6.19 7.61 -24.90
CA MET A 303 5.41 8.44 -25.80
C MET A 303 5.79 8.11 -27.24
N SER A 304 4.81 7.78 -28.08
CA SER A 304 4.97 7.74 -29.55
C SER A 304 4.38 9.01 -30.12
N TYR A 305 5.07 9.61 -31.03
CA TYR A 305 4.70 10.89 -31.62
C TYR A 305 5.21 11.01 -33.06
N SER A 306 4.52 11.80 -33.85
CA SER A 306 4.92 12.24 -35.17
C SER A 306 5.17 13.74 -35.19
N TRP A 307 6.05 14.20 -36.09
CA TRP A 307 6.28 15.61 -36.32
C TRP A 307 6.60 15.88 -37.80
N THR A 308 6.35 17.10 -38.21
CA THR A 308 6.70 17.58 -39.55
C THR A 308 7.69 18.73 -39.46
N GLU A 309 8.77 18.63 -40.21
CA GLU A 309 9.75 19.69 -40.40
C GLU A 309 9.69 20.18 -41.84
N THR A 310 9.93 21.46 -42.05
CA THR A 310 9.96 22.07 -43.35
C THR A 310 11.27 22.81 -43.56
N ASP A 311 11.95 22.54 -44.69
CA ASP A 311 13.14 23.27 -45.15
C ASP A 311 12.98 23.74 -46.60
N ASN A 312 14.10 24.21 -47.21
CA ASN A 312 14.12 24.64 -48.60
C ASN A 312 13.90 23.51 -49.62
N ASN A 313 13.96 22.26 -49.21
CA ASN A 313 13.83 21.06 -50.03
C ASN A 313 12.42 20.46 -49.97
N GLY A 314 11.60 20.87 -49.01
CA GLY A 314 10.22 20.44 -48.81
C GLY A 314 9.88 20.07 -47.36
N GLU A 315 8.78 19.35 -47.21
CA GLU A 315 8.32 18.82 -45.91
C GLU A 315 8.85 17.41 -45.71
N GLU A 316 9.27 17.13 -44.47
CA GLU A 316 9.68 15.81 -44.01
C GLU A 316 8.84 15.47 -42.78
N GLU A 317 8.18 14.31 -42.79
CA GLU A 317 7.44 13.76 -41.65
C GLU A 317 8.20 12.53 -41.12
N ASP A 318 8.30 12.41 -39.79
CA ASP A 318 8.95 11.28 -39.16
C ASP A 318 8.19 10.88 -37.87
N ASP A 319 8.28 9.60 -37.49
CA ASP A 319 7.66 9.02 -36.32
C ASP A 319 8.73 8.48 -35.37
N ARG A 320 8.59 8.81 -34.11
CA ARG A 320 9.52 8.32 -33.06
C ARG A 320 8.82 7.93 -31.79
N TYR A 321 9.60 7.35 -30.90
CA TYR A 321 9.20 7.22 -29.51
C TYR A 321 10.31 7.72 -28.60
N ASN A 322 9.89 8.25 -27.45
CA ASN A 322 10.80 8.66 -26.38
C ASN A 322 10.24 8.28 -25.01
N TYR A 323 11.10 8.25 -24.01
CA TYR A 323 10.71 8.15 -22.61
C TYR A 323 10.79 9.53 -21.99
N VAL A 324 9.65 10.00 -21.51
CA VAL A 324 9.52 11.32 -20.88
C VAL A 324 9.03 11.14 -19.46
N THR A 325 9.55 11.91 -18.51
CA THR A 325 9.07 11.95 -17.15
C THR A 325 8.33 13.25 -16.90
N PHE A 326 7.09 13.13 -16.47
CA PHE A 326 6.26 14.24 -16.01
C PHE A 326 6.30 14.27 -14.49
N TYR A 327 6.62 15.43 -13.93
CA TYR A 327 6.50 15.70 -12.52
C TYR A 327 5.15 16.34 -12.27
N MET A 328 4.38 15.77 -11.34
CA MET A 328 2.99 16.16 -11.14
C MET A 328 2.72 16.41 -9.66
N ILE A 329 1.88 17.39 -9.39
CA ILE A 329 1.41 17.69 -8.03
C ILE A 329 -0.11 17.57 -7.96
N PRO A 330 -0.67 17.28 -6.78
CA PRO A 330 -2.11 17.26 -6.61
C PRO A 330 -2.71 18.65 -6.76
N GLU A 331 -3.81 18.75 -7.48
CA GLU A 331 -4.62 19.96 -7.63
C GLU A 331 -6.10 19.53 -7.58
N GLU A 332 -6.80 19.88 -6.50
CA GLU A 332 -8.17 19.41 -6.23
C GLU A 332 -8.25 17.86 -6.28
N ASP A 333 -9.11 17.31 -7.14
CA ASP A 333 -9.31 15.86 -7.33
C ASP A 333 -8.47 15.29 -8.51
N ASN A 334 -7.37 15.96 -8.87
CA ASN A 334 -6.52 15.57 -9.98
C ASN A 334 -5.04 15.78 -9.67
N TYR A 335 -4.20 15.31 -10.59
CA TYR A 335 -2.77 15.66 -10.65
C TYR A 335 -2.54 16.54 -11.86
N LYS A 336 -1.75 17.59 -11.69
CA LYS A 336 -1.37 18.50 -12.74
C LYS A 336 0.14 18.54 -12.92
N VAL A 337 0.61 18.64 -14.17
CA VAL A 337 2.04 18.69 -14.49
C VAL A 337 2.65 19.96 -13.93
N VAL A 338 3.77 19.83 -13.25
CA VAL A 338 4.59 20.96 -12.75
C VAL A 338 5.91 21.09 -13.51
N GLY A 339 6.32 20.02 -14.20
CA GLY A 339 7.52 20.02 -15.02
C GLY A 339 7.66 18.74 -15.85
N ILE A 340 8.50 18.78 -16.85
CA ILE A 340 8.81 17.69 -17.79
C ILE A 340 10.34 17.54 -17.83
N SER A 341 10.85 16.29 -17.78
CA SER A 341 12.29 16.04 -17.69
C SER A 341 13.08 16.23 -18.98
N SER A 342 12.40 16.22 -20.12
CA SER A 342 13.07 16.35 -21.42
C SER A 342 12.04 16.58 -22.54
N PHE A 343 12.46 17.29 -23.55
CA PHE A 343 11.68 17.48 -24.77
C PHE A 343 11.89 16.30 -25.75
N PRO A 344 10.90 16.03 -26.62
CA PRO A 344 11.06 15.09 -27.72
C PRO A 344 12.23 15.50 -28.62
N ALA A 345 13.05 14.54 -29.05
CA ALA A 345 14.09 14.81 -30.03
C ALA A 345 13.46 14.95 -31.41
N THR A 346 13.08 16.18 -31.77
CA THR A 346 12.59 16.55 -33.10
C THR A 346 13.68 17.13 -33.97
N VAL A 347 14.79 17.57 -33.36
CA VAL A 347 15.94 18.10 -34.06
C VAL A 347 17.00 17.02 -34.22
N SER A 348 17.48 16.82 -35.45
CA SER A 348 18.58 15.90 -35.72
C SER A 348 19.88 16.41 -35.14
N TYR A 349 20.20 16.01 -33.92
CA TYR A 349 21.60 16.03 -33.49
C TYR A 349 22.35 14.91 -34.24
N LEU A 350 22.85 15.22 -35.40
CA LEU A 350 23.86 14.46 -36.11
C LEU A 350 25.25 15.06 -35.88
#